data_c3034349ae57698a6ad5fc75edfdfb59
#
_entry.id   c3034349ae57698a6ad5fc75edfdfb59
#
_cell.length_a   1.000
_cell.length_b   1.000
_cell.length_c   1.000
_cell.angle_alpha   90.00
_cell.angle_beta   90.00
_cell.angle_gamma   90.00
#
_symmetry.space_group_name_H-M   'P 1'
#
loop_
_entity.id
_entity.type
_entity.pdbx_description
1 polymer ?
#
loop_
_entity_poly.entity_id
_entity_poly.type
_entity_poly.pdbx_seq_one_letter_code
_entity_poly.pdbx_strand_id
1 'polypeptide(L)'
;MIRTIVEIDEVACNGCGLCVDACHEAAIGLVGGKARLLRDDYCDGLGDCLPTCPTGAITFVEREAAAYDEQAVMENKQRKMRKEGMTLPCGCPGSQSRNIQRQEAPTVETPQAQQTSRLSQWPVQIKLVPVNAPYFDGARLLIAADCTAYAYAAFHERFIKGHITLVGCPKLDSVDYSEKLTEIIRENNIKSVTVVRMEVPCCGGLELAAKKALQQSGKFIPWQVVTVTVDGRLVEE
;
A
#
# COMPACT_ATOMS: atom_id res chain seq x y z
N MET A 1 21.79 21.17 2.88
CA MET A 1 21.05 21.42 1.62
C MET A 1 19.71 22.06 1.95
N ILE A 2 19.16 22.92 1.08
CA ILE A 2 17.80 23.46 1.27
C ILE A 2 16.81 22.36 0.96
N ARG A 3 15.86 22.10 1.87
CA ARG A 3 14.83 21.10 1.71
C ARG A 3 13.58 21.45 2.54
N THR A 4 12.44 20.94 2.12
CA THR A 4 11.19 21.04 2.87
C THR A 4 11.25 20.12 4.07
N ILE A 5 10.95 20.65 5.25
CA ILE A 5 10.97 19.93 6.53
C ILE A 5 9.82 20.45 7.39
N VAL A 6 9.33 19.63 8.33
CA VAL A 6 8.29 20.08 9.26
C VAL A 6 8.88 20.96 10.36
N GLU A 7 8.17 22.03 10.69
CA GLU A 7 8.41 22.87 11.86
C GLU A 7 7.20 22.81 12.79
N ILE A 8 7.45 22.75 14.08
CA ILE A 8 6.39 22.61 15.09
C ILE A 8 6.41 23.82 16.01
N ASP A 9 5.31 24.56 16.01
CA ASP A 9 5.10 25.66 16.96
C ASP A 9 4.76 25.10 18.33
N GLU A 10 5.71 25.19 19.26
CA GLU A 10 5.56 24.70 20.62
C GLU A 10 4.51 25.48 21.43
N VAL A 11 4.23 26.73 21.07
CA VAL A 11 3.20 27.54 21.75
C VAL A 11 1.81 27.04 21.37
N ALA A 12 1.57 26.81 20.09
CA ALA A 12 0.32 26.27 19.58
C ALA A 12 0.13 24.76 19.88
N CYS A 13 1.21 24.02 20.14
CA CYS A 13 1.16 22.59 20.44
C CYS A 13 0.51 22.34 21.80
N ASN A 14 -0.50 21.47 21.86
CA ASN A 14 -1.15 21.03 23.10
C ASN A 14 -0.58 19.74 23.70
N GLY A 15 0.43 19.12 23.06
CA GLY A 15 1.08 17.91 23.56
C GLY A 15 0.30 16.60 23.38
N CYS A 16 -0.73 16.56 22.52
CA CYS A 16 -1.61 15.39 22.36
C CYS A 16 -0.91 14.12 21.82
N GLY A 17 0.27 14.24 21.19
CA GLY A 17 1.05 13.11 20.68
C GLY A 17 0.61 12.54 19.34
N LEU A 18 -0.52 12.94 18.76
CA LEU A 18 -1.04 12.38 17.50
C LEU A 18 -0.04 12.44 16.34
N CYS A 19 0.75 13.51 16.27
CA CYS A 19 1.78 13.67 15.26
C CYS A 19 2.98 12.72 15.47
N VAL A 20 3.23 12.30 16.70
CA VAL A 20 4.28 11.29 17.01
C VAL A 20 3.87 9.93 16.48
N ASP A 21 2.59 9.58 16.64
CA ASP A 21 2.05 8.29 16.16
C ASP A 21 1.90 8.29 14.63
N ALA A 22 1.59 9.43 14.03
CA ALA A 22 1.46 9.59 12.59
C ALA A 22 2.80 9.66 11.84
N CYS A 23 3.91 9.95 12.54
CA CYS A 23 5.22 10.05 11.89
C CYS A 23 5.82 8.66 11.65
N HIS A 24 5.73 8.18 10.42
CA HIS A 24 6.27 6.89 10.02
C HIS A 24 7.78 6.78 10.24
N GLU A 25 8.51 7.90 10.19
CA GLU A 25 9.96 7.95 10.37
C GLU A 25 10.39 8.11 11.84
N ALA A 26 9.43 8.19 12.77
CA ALA A 26 9.69 8.46 14.19
C ALA A 26 10.58 9.70 14.41
N ALA A 27 10.47 10.67 13.50
CA ALA A 27 11.22 11.92 13.52
C ALA A 27 10.70 12.90 14.58
N ILE A 28 9.44 12.74 15.01
CA ILE A 28 8.79 13.60 16.01
C ILE A 28 8.76 12.87 17.36
N GLY A 29 9.03 13.60 18.43
CA GLY A 29 8.94 13.11 19.80
C GLY A 29 8.32 14.12 20.74
N LEU A 30 7.83 13.68 21.91
CA LEU A 30 7.39 14.57 22.97
C LEU A 30 8.59 14.91 23.89
N VAL A 31 8.91 16.19 23.98
CA VAL A 31 9.97 16.71 24.84
C VAL A 31 9.34 17.79 25.72
N GLY A 32 9.36 17.59 27.05
CA GLY A 32 8.72 18.51 27.98
C GLY A 32 7.20 18.65 27.77
N GLY A 33 6.52 17.62 27.27
CA GLY A 33 5.08 17.63 26.99
C GLY A 33 4.69 18.34 25.69
N LYS A 34 5.65 18.73 24.84
CA LYS A 34 5.43 19.36 23.53
C LYS A 34 6.06 18.51 22.43
N ALA A 35 5.41 18.47 21.26
CA ALA A 35 5.97 17.80 20.10
C ALA A 35 7.16 18.60 19.57
N ARG A 36 8.23 17.89 19.21
CA ARG A 36 9.43 18.46 18.57
C ARG A 36 9.96 17.53 17.49
N LEU A 37 10.52 18.11 16.45
CA LEU A 37 11.36 17.39 15.50
C LEU A 37 12.67 17.00 16.22
N LEU A 38 12.97 15.70 16.32
CA LEU A 38 14.12 15.20 17.08
C LEU A 38 15.44 15.45 16.36
N ARG A 39 15.45 15.25 15.03
CA ARG A 39 16.57 15.52 14.13
C ARG A 39 16.04 15.81 12.75
N ASP A 40 16.74 16.70 12.02
CA ASP A 40 16.36 17.10 10.67
C ASP A 40 16.48 15.94 9.67
N ASP A 41 17.52 15.13 9.79
CA ASP A 41 17.80 13.99 8.93
C ASP A 41 16.84 12.79 9.13
N TYR A 42 15.97 12.83 10.15
CA TYR A 42 14.91 11.84 10.33
C TYR A 42 13.63 12.18 9.57
N CYS A 43 13.40 13.45 9.25
CA CYS A 43 12.19 13.88 8.56
C CYS A 43 12.36 13.67 7.05
N ASP A 44 11.46 12.90 6.42
CA ASP A 44 11.40 12.69 4.97
C ASP A 44 10.76 13.86 4.20
N GLY A 45 10.00 14.72 4.90
CA GLY A 45 9.29 15.86 4.32
C GLY A 45 7.94 15.51 3.67
N LEU A 46 7.41 14.30 3.86
CA LEU A 46 6.13 13.88 3.28
C LEU A 46 4.91 14.50 3.97
N GLY A 47 5.01 14.80 5.27
CA GLY A 47 4.01 15.58 5.99
C GLY A 47 2.78 14.85 6.47
N ASP A 48 2.82 13.52 6.64
CA ASP A 48 1.72 12.70 7.17
C ASP A 48 1.28 13.15 8.57
N CYS A 49 2.15 13.84 9.30
CA CYS A 49 1.87 14.43 10.60
C CYS A 49 1.02 15.70 10.56
N LEU A 50 0.96 16.44 9.44
CA LEU A 50 0.24 17.74 9.36
C LEU A 50 -1.28 17.59 9.57
N PRO A 51 -1.98 16.69 8.83
CA PRO A 51 -3.43 16.58 8.95
C PRO A 51 -3.88 16.02 10.30
N THR A 52 -2.97 15.44 11.08
CA THR A 52 -3.30 14.86 12.39
C THR A 52 -3.21 15.85 13.53
N CYS A 53 -2.66 17.05 13.30
CA CYS A 53 -2.50 18.05 14.33
C CYS A 53 -3.81 18.84 14.55
N PRO A 54 -4.52 18.69 15.70
CA PRO A 54 -5.80 19.33 15.93
C PRO A 54 -5.66 20.86 16.17
N THR A 55 -4.46 21.34 16.51
CA THR A 55 -4.18 22.74 16.74
C THR A 55 -3.53 23.47 15.56
N GLY A 56 -3.20 22.73 14.49
CA GLY A 56 -2.49 23.29 13.35
C GLY A 56 -1.06 23.75 13.67
N ALA A 57 -0.45 23.23 14.72
CA ALA A 57 0.87 23.63 15.19
C ALA A 57 2.02 23.16 14.28
N ILE A 58 1.74 22.38 13.23
CA ILE A 58 2.75 21.80 12.34
C ILE A 58 2.64 22.46 10.97
N THR A 59 3.77 22.97 10.48
CA THR A 59 3.87 23.60 9.15
C THR A 59 5.07 23.08 8.39
N PHE A 60 5.08 23.25 7.07
CA PHE A 60 6.27 23.05 6.25
C PHE A 60 7.09 24.34 6.17
N VAL A 61 8.40 24.18 6.29
CA VAL A 61 9.36 25.25 6.04
C VAL A 61 10.46 24.76 5.10
N GLU A 62 10.90 25.64 4.20
CA GLU A 62 12.09 25.42 3.41
C GLU A 62 13.28 26.06 4.12
N ARG A 63 14.22 25.25 4.58
CA ARG A 63 15.43 25.72 5.23
C ARG A 63 16.62 24.80 4.96
N GLU A 64 17.78 25.27 5.30
CA GLU A 64 18.96 24.41 5.29
C GLU A 64 18.85 23.35 6.38
N ALA A 65 18.88 22.08 5.96
CA ALA A 65 18.77 20.93 6.83
C ALA A 65 19.68 19.79 6.32
N ALA A 66 20.02 18.87 7.23
CA ALA A 66 20.75 17.66 6.87
C ALA A 66 19.92 16.81 5.90
N ALA A 67 20.58 16.10 4.99
CA ALA A 67 19.92 15.17 4.09
C ALA A 67 19.20 14.07 4.90
N TYR A 68 18.08 13.56 4.36
CA TYR A 68 17.38 12.43 4.96
C TYR A 68 18.31 11.21 5.02
N ASP A 69 18.38 10.57 6.18
CA ASP A 69 19.20 9.41 6.46
C ASP A 69 18.34 8.23 6.91
N GLU A 70 17.97 7.38 5.96
CA GLU A 70 17.15 6.19 6.20
C GLU A 70 17.81 5.23 7.23
N GLN A 71 19.13 5.11 7.20
CA GLN A 71 19.85 4.23 8.11
C GLN A 71 19.76 4.74 9.55
N ALA A 72 19.96 6.03 9.76
CA ALA A 72 19.83 6.67 11.08
C ALA A 72 18.38 6.59 11.62
N VAL A 73 17.38 6.68 10.73
CA VAL A 73 15.95 6.47 11.06
C VAL A 73 15.71 5.05 11.54
N MET A 74 16.21 4.05 10.82
CA MET A 74 16.08 2.64 11.20
C MET A 74 16.69 2.35 12.56
N GLU A 75 17.88 2.88 12.82
CA GLU A 75 18.55 2.75 14.13
C GLU A 75 17.75 3.42 15.26
N ASN A 76 17.15 4.58 15.00
CA ASN A 76 16.30 5.28 15.96
C ASN A 76 15.04 4.48 16.30
N LYS A 77 14.36 3.93 15.29
CA LYS A 77 13.18 3.06 15.45
C LYS A 77 13.54 1.82 16.29
N GLN A 78 14.68 1.17 16.00
CA GLN A 78 15.16 0.03 16.77
C GLN A 78 15.46 0.38 18.22
N ARG A 79 16.09 1.53 18.46
CA ARG A 79 16.41 2.00 19.81
C ARG A 79 15.14 2.33 20.62
N LYS A 80 14.11 2.92 19.99
CA LYS A 80 12.81 3.21 20.60
C LYS A 80 12.12 1.92 21.05
N MET A 81 12.04 0.93 20.15
CA MET A 81 11.43 -0.37 20.42
C MET A 81 12.13 -1.14 21.56
N ARG A 82 13.48 -1.10 21.60
CA ARG A 82 14.23 -1.72 22.71
C ARG A 82 13.91 -1.09 24.07
N LYS A 83 13.69 0.23 24.12
CA LYS A 83 13.32 0.94 25.35
C LYS A 83 11.91 0.61 25.83
N GLU A 84 11.01 0.32 24.89
CA GLU A 84 9.61 -0.03 25.16
C GLU A 84 9.41 -1.54 25.44
N GLY A 85 10.51 -2.33 25.51
CA GLY A 85 10.46 -3.77 25.82
C GLY A 85 9.80 -4.62 24.75
N MET A 86 9.57 -4.05 23.55
CA MET A 86 9.05 -4.80 22.42
C MET A 86 10.16 -5.57 21.72
N THR A 87 9.96 -6.88 21.54
CA THR A 87 10.81 -7.69 20.65
C THR A 87 10.62 -7.17 19.23
N LEU A 88 11.74 -6.78 18.59
CA LEU A 88 11.77 -6.27 17.22
C LEU A 88 11.02 -7.18 16.25
N PRO A 89 9.89 -6.75 15.68
CA PRO A 89 9.47 -7.33 14.41
C PRO A 89 10.36 -6.69 13.33
N CYS A 90 11.30 -7.46 12.82
CA CYS A 90 12.17 -7.02 11.74
C CYS A 90 11.32 -6.86 10.47
N GLY A 91 11.13 -5.63 10.00
CA GLY A 91 10.44 -5.32 8.74
C GLY A 91 9.00 -4.80 8.89
N CYS A 92 8.51 -4.13 7.81
CA CYS A 92 7.10 -3.77 7.71
C CYS A 92 6.21 -5.02 7.76
N PRO A 93 4.92 -4.90 8.18
CA PRO A 93 4.00 -6.04 8.28
C PRO A 93 3.93 -6.93 7.02
N GLY A 94 4.14 -6.35 5.83
CA GLY A 94 4.18 -7.09 4.57
C GLY A 94 5.49 -7.86 4.31
N SER A 95 6.53 -7.66 5.14
CA SER A 95 7.82 -8.37 5.03
C SER A 95 8.05 -9.35 6.19
N GLN A 96 7.13 -9.41 7.17
CA GLN A 96 7.25 -10.30 8.30
C GLN A 96 7.09 -11.75 7.86
N SER A 97 8.09 -12.59 8.15
CA SER A 97 7.98 -14.03 7.96
C SER A 97 6.99 -14.62 8.97
N ARG A 98 6.00 -15.34 8.48
CA ARG A 98 5.00 -16.04 9.31
C ARG A 98 4.91 -17.49 8.85
N ASN A 99 4.85 -18.40 9.81
CA ASN A 99 4.50 -19.79 9.54
C ASN A 99 2.99 -19.94 9.61
N ILE A 100 2.36 -20.30 8.49
CA ILE A 100 0.91 -20.51 8.39
C ILE A 100 0.62 -21.98 8.75
N GLN A 101 0.18 -22.23 9.98
CA GLN A 101 -0.28 -23.55 10.38
C GLN A 101 -1.72 -23.75 9.90
N ARG A 102 -1.92 -24.65 8.96
CA ARG A 102 -3.24 -25.08 8.53
C ARG A 102 -3.58 -26.39 9.25
N GLN A 103 -4.75 -26.44 9.87
CA GLN A 103 -5.31 -27.74 10.31
C GLN A 103 -5.69 -28.51 9.06
N GLU A 104 -5.08 -29.69 8.90
CA GLU A 104 -5.47 -30.60 7.83
C GLU A 104 -6.91 -31.02 8.09
N ALA A 105 -7.83 -30.55 7.25
CA ALA A 105 -9.17 -31.10 7.20
C ALA A 105 -9.06 -32.56 6.73
N PRO A 106 -9.89 -33.49 7.27
CA PRO A 106 -9.86 -34.87 6.81
C PRO A 106 -10.05 -34.92 5.30
N THR A 107 -9.07 -35.47 4.61
CA THR A 107 -9.07 -35.62 3.15
C THR A 107 -10.15 -36.60 2.77
N VAL A 108 -11.32 -36.08 2.38
CA VAL A 108 -12.23 -36.85 1.54
C VAL A 108 -11.59 -36.84 0.16
N GLU A 109 -11.11 -37.99 -0.32
CA GLU A 109 -10.59 -38.18 -1.67
C GLU A 109 -11.70 -37.91 -2.69
N THR A 110 -11.97 -36.66 -2.98
CA THR A 110 -12.68 -36.27 -4.20
C THR A 110 -11.66 -36.26 -5.34
N PRO A 111 -12.00 -36.80 -6.54
CA PRO A 111 -11.10 -36.74 -7.69
C PRO A 111 -10.68 -35.29 -7.90
N GLN A 112 -9.39 -35.00 -7.76
CA GLN A 112 -8.86 -33.66 -8.01
C GLN A 112 -9.05 -33.36 -9.50
N ALA A 113 -10.13 -32.64 -9.82
CA ALA A 113 -10.27 -32.05 -11.13
C ALA A 113 -9.08 -31.10 -11.29
N GLN A 114 -8.23 -31.35 -12.28
CA GLN A 114 -7.11 -30.47 -12.60
C GLN A 114 -7.64 -29.06 -12.79
N GLN A 115 -7.23 -28.13 -11.91
CA GLN A 115 -7.60 -26.75 -12.04
C GLN A 115 -6.91 -26.17 -13.28
N THR A 116 -7.69 -25.85 -14.31
CA THR A 116 -7.18 -25.21 -15.53
C THR A 116 -7.02 -23.71 -15.30
N SER A 117 -5.98 -23.12 -15.91
CA SER A 117 -5.79 -21.68 -15.89
C SER A 117 -7.01 -20.97 -16.49
N ARG A 118 -7.46 -19.89 -15.85
CA ARG A 118 -8.54 -19.01 -16.34
C ARG A 118 -8.01 -17.73 -16.97
N LEU A 119 -6.69 -17.61 -17.11
CA LEU A 119 -6.06 -16.45 -17.72
C LEU A 119 -6.40 -16.42 -19.21
N SER A 120 -6.83 -15.27 -19.70
CA SER A 120 -7.30 -15.07 -21.08
C SER A 120 -6.43 -14.09 -21.88
N GLN A 121 -5.41 -13.47 -21.27
CA GLN A 121 -4.51 -12.56 -21.95
C GLN A 121 -3.08 -12.66 -21.41
N TRP A 122 -2.15 -12.12 -22.20
CA TRP A 122 -0.74 -11.92 -21.84
C TRP A 122 -0.22 -10.64 -22.50
N PRO A 123 0.64 -9.82 -21.85
CA PRO A 123 1.19 -9.97 -20.50
C PRO A 123 0.19 -9.61 -19.40
N VAL A 124 0.51 -9.94 -18.12
CA VAL A 124 -0.33 -9.62 -16.95
C VAL A 124 0.22 -8.44 -16.14
N GLN A 125 1.52 -8.20 -16.18
CA GLN A 125 2.16 -7.14 -15.39
C GLN A 125 1.73 -5.76 -15.89
N ILE A 126 1.27 -4.89 -14.98
CA ILE A 126 0.83 -3.51 -15.30
C ILE A 126 1.90 -2.79 -16.12
N LYS A 127 3.18 -2.95 -15.76
CA LYS A 127 4.30 -2.29 -16.44
C LYS A 127 4.49 -2.74 -17.89
N LEU A 128 4.12 -3.98 -18.22
CA LEU A 128 4.38 -4.59 -19.52
C LEU A 128 3.20 -4.54 -20.48
N VAL A 129 1.98 -4.46 -19.97
CA VAL A 129 0.78 -4.49 -20.80
C VAL A 129 0.70 -3.26 -21.69
N PRO A 130 0.37 -3.39 -23.00
CA PRO A 130 0.12 -2.23 -23.86
C PRO A 130 -1.15 -1.49 -23.43
N VAL A 131 -1.17 -0.16 -23.55
CA VAL A 131 -2.35 0.65 -23.19
C VAL A 131 -3.57 0.32 -24.04
N ASN A 132 -3.38 0.12 -25.35
CA ASN A 132 -4.45 -0.07 -26.34
C ASN A 132 -4.55 -1.52 -26.82
N ALA A 133 -4.50 -2.48 -25.91
CA ALA A 133 -4.63 -3.88 -26.30
C ALA A 133 -6.10 -4.23 -26.60
N PRO A 134 -6.37 -5.02 -27.67
CA PRO A 134 -7.74 -5.35 -28.09
C PRO A 134 -8.58 -6.04 -27.02
N TYR A 135 -7.95 -6.76 -26.09
CA TYR A 135 -8.63 -7.46 -25.00
C TYR A 135 -9.22 -6.53 -23.94
N PHE A 136 -8.91 -5.23 -23.97
CA PHE A 136 -9.52 -4.27 -23.06
C PHE A 136 -10.93 -3.83 -23.51
N ASP A 137 -11.29 -4.00 -24.77
CA ASP A 137 -12.61 -3.59 -25.22
C ASP A 137 -13.70 -4.44 -24.56
N GLY A 138 -14.62 -3.78 -23.87
CA GLY A 138 -15.69 -4.42 -23.12
C GLY A 138 -15.24 -5.22 -21.90
N ALA A 139 -13.99 -5.04 -21.44
CA ALA A 139 -13.41 -5.85 -20.38
C ALA A 139 -13.97 -5.52 -18.98
N ARG A 140 -14.05 -6.56 -18.15
CA ARG A 140 -14.00 -6.44 -16.69
C ARG A 140 -12.54 -6.50 -16.28
N LEU A 141 -12.03 -5.44 -15.67
CA LEU A 141 -10.62 -5.33 -15.31
C LEU A 141 -10.39 -5.82 -13.88
N LEU A 142 -9.44 -6.74 -13.70
CA LEU A 142 -8.92 -7.17 -12.42
C LEU A 142 -7.55 -6.53 -12.21
N ILE A 143 -7.38 -5.77 -11.13
CA ILE A 143 -6.10 -5.21 -10.69
C ILE A 143 -5.72 -5.94 -9.39
N ALA A 144 -4.73 -6.81 -9.46
CA ALA A 144 -4.37 -7.69 -8.35
C ALA A 144 -2.95 -7.44 -7.84
N ALA A 145 -2.77 -7.47 -6.53
CA ALA A 145 -1.43 -7.49 -5.95
C ALA A 145 -0.75 -8.84 -6.19
N ASP A 146 0.54 -8.85 -6.46
CA ASP A 146 1.33 -10.05 -6.80
C ASP A 146 1.10 -11.22 -5.84
N CYS A 147 0.98 -10.94 -4.53
CA CYS A 147 0.85 -11.97 -3.51
C CYS A 147 -0.54 -12.63 -3.45
N THR A 148 -1.58 -12.02 -4.02
CA THR A 148 -2.97 -12.47 -3.82
C THR A 148 -3.26 -13.82 -4.43
N ALA A 149 -2.71 -14.10 -5.62
CA ALA A 149 -2.88 -15.38 -6.30
C ALA A 149 -2.19 -16.54 -5.57
N TYR A 150 -1.16 -16.26 -4.81
CA TYR A 150 -0.46 -17.25 -3.98
C TYR A 150 -1.16 -17.49 -2.65
N ALA A 151 -1.74 -16.43 -2.07
CA ALA A 151 -2.42 -16.52 -0.79
C ALA A 151 -3.80 -17.20 -0.89
N TYR A 152 -4.60 -16.84 -1.91
CA TYR A 152 -5.97 -17.32 -2.08
C TYR A 152 -6.06 -18.47 -3.08
N ALA A 153 -6.31 -19.69 -2.58
CA ALA A 153 -6.25 -20.92 -3.38
C ALA A 153 -7.18 -20.94 -4.60
N ALA A 154 -8.38 -20.38 -4.50
CA ALA A 154 -9.35 -20.36 -5.60
C ALA A 154 -9.25 -19.11 -6.50
N PHE A 155 -8.09 -18.46 -6.57
CA PHE A 155 -7.89 -17.18 -7.24
C PHE A 155 -8.31 -17.20 -8.73
N HIS A 156 -7.98 -18.24 -9.47
CA HIS A 156 -8.36 -18.38 -10.87
C HIS A 156 -9.88 -18.41 -11.07
N GLU A 157 -10.59 -19.20 -10.30
CA GLU A 157 -12.05 -19.33 -10.43
C GLU A 157 -12.79 -18.10 -9.91
N ARG A 158 -12.30 -17.49 -8.83
CA ARG A 158 -12.99 -16.39 -8.17
C ARG A 158 -12.75 -15.04 -8.83
N PHE A 159 -11.52 -14.79 -9.28
CA PHE A 159 -11.08 -13.46 -9.72
C PHE A 159 -10.63 -13.40 -11.16
N ILE A 160 -9.84 -14.35 -11.67
CA ILE A 160 -9.32 -14.29 -13.04
C ILE A 160 -10.40 -14.61 -14.06
N LYS A 161 -11.26 -15.55 -13.78
CA LYS A 161 -12.32 -16.00 -14.71
C LYS A 161 -13.20 -14.84 -15.17
N GLY A 162 -13.18 -14.58 -16.47
CA GLY A 162 -13.98 -13.53 -17.10
C GLY A 162 -13.48 -12.11 -16.84
N HIS A 163 -12.25 -11.95 -16.38
CA HIS A 163 -11.58 -10.67 -16.23
C HIS A 163 -10.30 -10.60 -17.07
N ILE A 164 -9.95 -9.39 -17.46
CA ILE A 164 -8.61 -9.06 -17.95
C ILE A 164 -7.77 -8.69 -16.72
N THR A 165 -6.69 -9.41 -16.50
CA THR A 165 -5.94 -9.39 -15.25
C THR A 165 -4.67 -8.56 -15.37
N LEU A 166 -4.52 -7.57 -14.51
CA LEU A 166 -3.33 -6.77 -14.32
C LEU A 166 -2.76 -7.02 -12.94
N VAL A 167 -1.45 -7.20 -12.87
CA VAL A 167 -0.74 -7.58 -11.64
C VAL A 167 0.39 -6.61 -11.35
N GLY A 168 0.64 -6.30 -10.08
CA GLY A 168 1.76 -5.45 -9.68
C GLY A 168 1.94 -5.39 -8.17
N CYS A 169 3.14 -4.96 -7.75
CA CYS A 169 3.48 -4.75 -6.35
C CYS A 169 3.98 -3.31 -6.12
N PRO A 170 3.20 -2.43 -5.48
CA PRO A 170 3.60 -1.03 -5.27
C PRO A 170 4.83 -0.89 -4.36
N LYS A 171 5.18 -1.93 -3.61
CA LYS A 171 6.38 -1.95 -2.77
C LYS A 171 7.65 -2.30 -3.55
N LEU A 172 7.56 -3.19 -4.54
CA LEU A 172 8.71 -3.68 -5.31
C LEU A 172 8.93 -2.88 -6.58
N ASP A 173 7.86 -2.39 -7.18
CA ASP A 173 7.93 -1.61 -8.39
C ASP A 173 8.04 -0.10 -8.06
N SER A 174 9.14 0.51 -8.42
CA SER A 174 9.39 1.95 -8.23
C SER A 174 8.66 2.81 -9.29
N VAL A 175 7.33 2.64 -9.42
CA VAL A 175 6.51 3.36 -10.41
C VAL A 175 5.15 3.76 -9.84
N ASP A 176 4.60 4.87 -10.31
CA ASP A 176 3.19 5.23 -10.06
C ASP A 176 2.29 4.51 -11.08
N TYR A 177 1.61 3.46 -10.63
CA TYR A 177 0.68 2.74 -11.48
C TYR A 177 -0.52 3.58 -11.93
N SER A 178 -0.85 4.66 -11.21
CA SER A 178 -2.02 5.47 -11.51
C SER A 178 -1.97 6.10 -12.90
N GLU A 179 -0.80 6.48 -13.39
CA GLU A 179 -0.63 7.06 -14.72
C GLU A 179 -1.07 6.08 -15.81
N LYS A 180 -0.44 4.91 -15.83
CA LYS A 180 -0.72 3.89 -16.84
C LYS A 180 -2.14 3.30 -16.73
N LEU A 181 -2.63 3.09 -15.50
CA LEU A 181 -4.01 2.65 -15.28
C LEU A 181 -5.02 3.71 -15.75
N THR A 182 -4.72 5.00 -15.59
CA THR A 182 -5.54 6.10 -16.12
C THR A 182 -5.64 6.03 -17.64
N GLU A 183 -4.52 5.83 -18.31
CA GLU A 183 -4.49 5.70 -19.78
C GLU A 183 -5.29 4.49 -20.24
N ILE A 184 -5.07 3.31 -19.64
CA ILE A 184 -5.81 2.09 -19.95
C ILE A 184 -7.33 2.31 -19.80
N ILE A 185 -7.75 2.90 -18.68
CA ILE A 185 -9.17 3.12 -18.40
C ILE A 185 -9.75 4.18 -19.34
N ARG A 186 -9.00 5.24 -19.63
CA ARG A 186 -9.45 6.34 -20.50
C ARG A 186 -9.62 5.90 -21.95
N GLU A 187 -8.63 5.18 -22.47
CA GLU A 187 -8.57 4.82 -23.90
C GLU A 187 -9.43 3.60 -24.27
N ASN A 188 -9.88 2.81 -23.29
CA ASN A 188 -10.58 1.56 -23.56
C ASN A 188 -11.99 1.53 -22.93
N ASN A 189 -12.88 0.71 -23.48
CA ASN A 189 -14.24 0.51 -22.98
C ASN A 189 -14.26 -0.49 -21.82
N ILE A 190 -13.85 -0.05 -20.62
CA ILE A 190 -13.84 -0.88 -19.41
C ILE A 190 -15.21 -0.89 -18.74
N LYS A 191 -15.77 -2.08 -18.49
CA LYS A 191 -17.09 -2.27 -17.87
C LYS A 191 -17.07 -2.17 -16.35
N SER A 192 -16.04 -2.70 -15.72
CA SER A 192 -15.90 -2.68 -14.24
C SER A 192 -14.44 -2.85 -13.87
N VAL A 193 -14.10 -2.43 -12.65
CA VAL A 193 -12.77 -2.61 -12.04
C VAL A 193 -12.91 -3.35 -10.72
N THR A 194 -12.17 -4.44 -10.56
CA THR A 194 -12.02 -5.15 -9.28
C THR A 194 -10.56 -5.05 -8.85
N VAL A 195 -10.34 -4.49 -7.67
CA VAL A 195 -9.01 -4.44 -7.05
C VAL A 195 -8.94 -5.56 -6.02
N VAL A 196 -7.92 -6.42 -6.12
CA VAL A 196 -7.66 -7.47 -5.12
C VAL A 196 -6.30 -7.22 -4.48
N ARG A 197 -6.29 -6.99 -3.18
CA ARG A 197 -5.09 -6.67 -2.43
C ARG A 197 -4.93 -7.56 -1.20
N MET A 198 -3.72 -7.61 -0.65
CA MET A 198 -3.49 -8.22 0.65
C MET A 198 -3.87 -7.24 1.77
N GLU A 199 -4.16 -7.78 2.95
CA GLU A 199 -4.43 -7.00 4.18
C GLU A 199 -3.24 -6.15 4.65
N VAL A 200 -2.05 -6.44 4.15
CA VAL A 200 -0.81 -5.76 4.57
C VAL A 200 -0.75 -4.32 4.04
N PRO A 201 -0.23 -3.36 4.82
CA PRO A 201 -0.26 -1.93 4.48
C PRO A 201 0.38 -1.60 3.13
N CYS A 202 1.45 -2.30 2.73
CA CYS A 202 2.12 -2.04 1.46
C CYS A 202 1.22 -2.25 0.22
N CYS A 203 0.13 -3.02 0.33
CA CYS A 203 -0.82 -3.20 -0.77
C CYS A 203 -1.84 -2.06 -0.90
N GLY A 204 -1.94 -1.16 0.08
CA GLY A 204 -2.79 0.03 0.01
C GLY A 204 -2.45 0.94 -1.16
N GLY A 205 -1.17 0.99 -1.55
CA GLY A 205 -0.72 1.75 -2.71
C GLY A 205 -1.36 1.31 -4.05
N LEU A 206 -1.68 0.02 -4.20
CA LEU A 206 -2.36 -0.47 -5.42
C LEU A 206 -3.82 0.00 -5.49
N GLU A 207 -4.53 -0.04 -4.36
CA GLU A 207 -5.89 0.50 -4.24
C GLU A 207 -5.91 2.00 -4.52
N LEU A 208 -4.99 2.75 -3.91
CA LEU A 208 -4.87 4.20 -4.12
C LEU A 208 -4.60 4.53 -5.60
N ALA A 209 -3.70 3.79 -6.26
CA ALA A 209 -3.40 3.98 -7.67
C ALA A 209 -4.62 3.70 -8.56
N ALA A 210 -5.38 2.63 -8.30
CA ALA A 210 -6.61 2.31 -9.03
C ALA A 210 -7.69 3.39 -8.83
N LYS A 211 -7.88 3.85 -7.58
CA LYS A 211 -8.83 4.94 -7.25
C LYS A 211 -8.49 6.24 -7.96
N LYS A 212 -7.21 6.63 -7.92
CA LYS A 212 -6.71 7.82 -8.63
C LYS A 212 -6.90 7.69 -10.14
N ALA A 213 -6.63 6.51 -10.70
CA ALA A 213 -6.83 6.25 -12.12
C ALA A 213 -8.30 6.36 -12.55
N LEU A 214 -9.23 5.80 -11.77
CA LEU A 214 -10.66 5.93 -12.01
C LEU A 214 -11.10 7.40 -12.00
N GLN A 215 -10.67 8.18 -11.01
CA GLN A 215 -10.98 9.60 -10.91
C GLN A 215 -10.43 10.40 -12.10
N GLN A 216 -9.18 10.16 -12.49
CA GLN A 216 -8.51 10.88 -13.56
C GLN A 216 -8.94 10.44 -14.98
N SER A 217 -9.53 9.25 -15.13
CA SER A 217 -10.04 8.78 -16.41
C SER A 217 -11.23 9.59 -16.93
N GLY A 218 -11.95 10.28 -16.03
CA GLY A 218 -13.19 11.00 -16.36
C GLY A 218 -14.38 10.10 -16.66
N LYS A 219 -14.26 8.78 -16.46
CA LYS A 219 -15.32 7.78 -16.69
C LYS A 219 -15.98 7.33 -15.40
N PHE A 220 -17.28 7.16 -15.42
CA PHE A 220 -18.02 6.55 -14.31
C PHE A 220 -18.07 5.04 -14.51
N ILE A 221 -17.19 4.30 -13.80
CA ILE A 221 -17.05 2.85 -13.92
C ILE A 221 -17.29 2.24 -12.53
N PRO A 222 -18.19 1.24 -12.40
CA PRO A 222 -18.38 0.54 -11.14
C PRO A 222 -17.09 -0.19 -10.74
N TRP A 223 -16.73 -0.08 -9.47
CA TRP A 223 -15.52 -0.70 -8.96
C TRP A 223 -15.70 -1.21 -7.54
N GLN A 224 -14.86 -2.18 -7.15
CA GLN A 224 -14.83 -2.75 -5.82
C GLN A 224 -13.41 -3.12 -5.40
N VAL A 225 -13.19 -3.19 -4.08
CA VAL A 225 -11.95 -3.69 -3.48
C VAL A 225 -12.25 -4.96 -2.73
N VAL A 226 -11.39 -5.96 -2.88
CA VAL A 226 -11.44 -7.20 -2.11
C VAL A 226 -10.10 -7.39 -1.42
N THR A 227 -10.13 -7.59 -0.11
CA THR A 227 -8.94 -7.80 0.70
C THR A 227 -8.76 -9.28 1.01
N VAL A 228 -7.55 -9.79 0.76
CA VAL A 228 -7.13 -11.17 1.07
C VAL A 228 -6.22 -11.14 2.28
N THR A 229 -6.48 -11.97 3.26
CA THR A 229 -5.62 -12.14 4.44
C THR A 229 -4.39 -12.99 4.11
N VAL A 230 -3.34 -12.92 4.91
CA VAL A 230 -2.12 -13.70 4.69
C VAL A 230 -2.33 -15.22 4.80
N ASP A 231 -3.38 -15.65 5.50
CA ASP A 231 -3.78 -17.06 5.61
C ASP A 231 -4.76 -17.49 4.51
N GLY A 232 -5.08 -16.61 3.55
CA GLY A 232 -5.82 -16.89 2.33
C GLY A 232 -7.34 -16.86 2.49
N ARG A 233 -7.87 -16.07 3.43
CA ARG A 233 -9.30 -15.79 3.55
C ARG A 233 -9.64 -14.44 2.91
N LEU A 234 -10.88 -14.28 2.48
CA LEU A 234 -11.40 -12.97 2.07
C LEU A 234 -11.92 -12.23 3.30
N VAL A 235 -11.58 -10.95 3.41
CA VAL A 235 -12.20 -10.07 4.41
C VAL A 235 -13.55 -9.66 3.85
N GLU A 236 -14.62 -10.02 4.56
CA GLU A 236 -15.97 -9.54 4.31
C GLU A 236 -16.06 -8.12 4.89
N GLU A 237 -16.40 -7.13 4.04
CA GLU A 237 -16.72 -5.76 4.47
C GLU A 237 -18.19 -5.63 4.85
#